data_6ac25694ac2ca9aec945f14351ae3ef5
#
_entry.id   6ac25694ac2ca9aec945f14351ae3ef5
#
_cell.length_a   1.000
_cell.length_b   1.000
_cell.length_c   1.000
_cell.angle_alpha   90.00
_cell.angle_beta   90.00
_cell.angle_gamma   90.00
#
_symmetry.space_group_name_H-M   'P 1'
#
loop_
_entity.id
_entity.type
_entity.pdbx_description
1 polymer ?
#
loop_
_entity_poly.entity_id
_entity_poly.type
_entity_poly.pdbx_seq_one_letter_code
_entity_poly.pdbx_strand_id
1 'polypeptide(L)'
;EALQQNPHDPDLNIWFGRRMAYTGDYYQAIKIFSEGIEKFPHDPRFYRHRGHRYISVRQFDYAIEDFIKAATLMENLPNQIEPDGLPNSQNIPLTTTQGNVWYHLGLAYYLKQDWSNALNAFRNGYNLGGNDDNLVSTGHWIYMILRLMGNETEADIALNEIHAEMNIIENMSYHQLCLLYKGEIKIDEMMIADGDSPSSAAVAYGLANYFYYNDDKSRSDKLLHSIIAGSSWSAFGFIAAEVDLANNDR
;
A
#
# COMPACT_ATOMS: atom_id res chain seq x y z
N GLU A 1 25.82 -4.65 15.58
CA GLU A 1 26.51 -5.64 16.45
C GLU A 1 25.92 -7.05 16.29
N ALA A 2 24.60 -7.28 16.51
CA ALA A 2 23.99 -8.62 16.40
C ALA A 2 24.20 -9.27 15.02
N LEU A 3 24.02 -8.52 13.92
CA LEU A 3 24.26 -9.02 12.56
C LEU A 3 25.74 -9.34 12.30
N GLN A 4 26.68 -8.59 12.91
CA GLN A 4 28.11 -8.88 12.80
C GLN A 4 28.49 -10.21 13.50
N GLN A 5 27.79 -10.54 14.59
CA GLN A 5 27.98 -11.80 15.31
C GLN A 5 27.32 -12.99 14.60
N ASN A 6 26.18 -12.75 13.93
CA ASN A 6 25.40 -13.78 13.22
C ASN A 6 25.07 -13.35 11.79
N PRO A 7 26.06 -13.27 10.87
CA PRO A 7 25.84 -12.74 9.52
C PRO A 7 24.98 -13.64 8.61
N HIS A 8 24.74 -14.88 9.02
CA HIS A 8 23.90 -15.87 8.33
C HIS A 8 22.51 -16.00 8.95
N ASP A 9 22.08 -15.10 9.83
CA ASP A 9 20.73 -15.05 10.34
C ASP A 9 19.85 -14.22 9.39
N PRO A 10 18.82 -14.81 8.74
CA PRO A 10 17.98 -14.08 7.80
C PRO A 10 17.17 -12.98 8.48
N ASP A 11 16.70 -13.20 9.73
CA ASP A 11 15.88 -12.21 10.44
C ASP A 11 16.70 -10.95 10.76
N LEU A 12 17.95 -11.12 11.20
CA LEU A 12 18.85 -9.99 11.46
C LEU A 12 19.19 -9.21 10.18
N ASN A 13 19.37 -9.90 9.04
CA ASN A 13 19.59 -9.25 7.73
C ASN A 13 18.34 -8.46 7.30
N ILE A 14 17.13 -9.03 7.45
CA ILE A 14 15.87 -8.35 7.14
C ILE A 14 15.70 -7.12 8.04
N TRP A 15 15.89 -7.25 9.35
CA TRP A 15 15.77 -6.13 10.27
C TRP A 15 16.77 -5.03 9.98
N PHE A 16 17.98 -5.35 9.57
CA PHE A 16 19.00 -4.34 9.20
C PHE A 16 18.54 -3.54 7.97
N GLY A 17 18.05 -4.22 6.91
CA GLY A 17 17.49 -3.56 5.73
C GLY A 17 16.28 -2.69 6.05
N ARG A 18 15.35 -3.18 6.90
CA ARG A 18 14.18 -2.42 7.35
C ARG A 18 14.59 -1.16 8.13
N ARG A 19 15.54 -1.27 9.07
CA ARG A 19 16.03 -0.11 9.83
C ARG A 19 16.67 0.93 8.92
N MET A 20 17.45 0.50 7.93
CA MET A 20 18.02 1.41 6.94
C MET A 20 16.93 2.14 6.14
N ALA A 21 15.89 1.42 5.72
CA ALA A 21 14.74 2.03 5.04
C ALA A 21 14.01 3.09 5.91
N TYR A 22 13.92 2.90 7.23
CA TYR A 22 13.31 3.88 8.15
C TYR A 22 14.14 5.16 8.33
N THR A 23 15.42 5.14 7.97
CA THR A 23 16.24 6.38 7.90
C THR A 23 16.05 7.13 6.59
N GLY A 24 15.27 6.60 5.65
CA GLY A 24 15.06 7.17 4.32
C GLY A 24 16.10 6.75 3.28
N ASP A 25 17.14 5.98 3.66
CA ASP A 25 18.14 5.49 2.71
C ASP A 25 17.64 4.20 2.01
N TYR A 26 16.72 4.41 1.07
CA TYR A 26 16.09 3.29 0.35
C TYR A 26 17.05 2.56 -0.59
N TYR A 27 18.02 3.24 -1.18
CA TYR A 27 19.03 2.59 -2.04
C TYR A 27 19.93 1.67 -1.25
N GLN A 28 20.36 2.08 -0.07
CA GLN A 28 21.12 1.20 0.82
C GLN A 28 20.28 0.03 1.32
N ALA A 29 19.00 0.25 1.62
CA ALA A 29 18.08 -0.83 1.98
C ALA A 29 17.93 -1.85 0.85
N ILE A 30 17.75 -1.40 -0.41
CA ILE A 30 17.70 -2.25 -1.61
C ILE A 30 18.97 -3.10 -1.73
N LYS A 31 20.15 -2.48 -1.52
CA LYS A 31 21.44 -3.19 -1.55
C LYS A 31 21.49 -4.30 -0.49
N ILE A 32 21.10 -3.98 0.76
CA ILE A 32 21.08 -4.96 1.87
C ILE A 32 20.15 -6.13 1.56
N PHE A 33 18.94 -5.85 1.06
CA PHE A 33 18.02 -6.93 0.67
C PHE A 33 18.53 -7.73 -0.53
N SER A 34 19.25 -7.12 -1.48
CA SER A 34 19.86 -7.83 -2.60
C SER A 34 20.95 -8.79 -2.14
N GLU A 35 21.84 -8.34 -1.24
CA GLU A 35 22.82 -9.22 -0.59
C GLU A 35 22.16 -10.33 0.24
N GLY A 36 21.00 -10.04 0.83
CA GLY A 36 20.16 -11.03 1.52
C GLY A 36 19.61 -12.10 0.56
N ILE A 37 19.14 -11.69 -0.61
CA ILE A 37 18.65 -12.62 -1.66
C ILE A 37 19.78 -13.54 -2.15
N GLU A 38 21.00 -13.04 -2.31
CA GLU A 38 22.14 -13.87 -2.68
C GLU A 38 22.44 -14.96 -1.64
N LYS A 39 22.25 -14.65 -0.35
CA LYS A 39 22.47 -15.59 0.77
C LYS A 39 21.28 -16.54 1.00
N PHE A 40 20.06 -16.02 0.79
CA PHE A 40 18.79 -16.69 1.12
C PHE A 40 17.80 -16.61 -0.06
N PRO A 41 18.12 -17.21 -1.23
CA PRO A 41 17.33 -17.00 -2.46
C PRO A 41 15.91 -17.60 -2.41
N HIS A 42 15.61 -18.40 -1.41
CA HIS A 42 14.29 -19.01 -1.22
C HIS A 42 13.49 -18.35 -0.07
N ASP A 43 14.02 -17.32 0.59
CA ASP A 43 13.28 -16.58 1.61
C ASP A 43 12.49 -15.44 0.94
N PRO A 44 11.15 -15.54 0.86
CA PRO A 44 10.30 -14.57 0.17
C PRO A 44 10.34 -13.18 0.79
N ARG A 45 10.70 -13.07 2.07
CA ARG A 45 10.67 -11.81 2.81
C ARG A 45 11.67 -10.79 2.27
N PHE A 46 12.84 -11.24 1.78
CA PHE A 46 13.82 -10.34 1.16
C PHE A 46 13.26 -9.69 -0.11
N TYR A 47 12.62 -10.46 -0.99
CA TYR A 47 11.96 -9.95 -2.19
C TYR A 47 10.81 -9.00 -1.80
N ARG A 48 9.96 -9.37 -0.82
CA ARG A 48 8.88 -8.52 -0.32
C ARG A 48 9.40 -7.15 0.15
N HIS A 49 10.47 -7.13 0.94
CA HIS A 49 11.00 -5.87 1.46
C HIS A 49 11.76 -5.06 0.41
N ARG A 50 12.49 -5.71 -0.50
CA ARG A 50 13.16 -5.03 -1.61
C ARG A 50 12.15 -4.43 -2.59
N GLY A 51 11.12 -5.17 -2.96
CA GLY A 51 10.02 -4.71 -3.81
C GLY A 51 9.34 -3.47 -3.26
N HIS A 52 9.07 -3.42 -1.96
CA HIS A 52 8.53 -2.23 -1.32
C HIS A 52 9.48 -1.00 -1.49
N ARG A 53 10.80 -1.18 -1.36
CA ARG A 53 11.75 -0.06 -1.57
C ARG A 53 11.84 0.33 -3.03
N TYR A 54 11.69 -0.60 -3.97
CA TYR A 54 11.60 -0.27 -5.39
C TYR A 54 10.38 0.63 -5.70
N ILE A 55 9.23 0.44 -5.05
CA ILE A 55 8.12 1.40 -5.15
C ILE A 55 8.56 2.78 -4.64
N SER A 56 9.21 2.86 -3.47
CA SER A 56 9.66 4.12 -2.88
C SER A 56 10.57 4.93 -3.81
N VAL A 57 11.39 4.25 -4.62
CA VAL A 57 12.30 4.89 -5.60
C VAL A 57 11.77 4.87 -7.04
N ARG A 58 10.47 4.63 -7.25
CA ARG A 58 9.74 4.63 -8.53
C ARG A 58 10.24 3.59 -9.55
N GLN A 59 10.87 2.53 -9.09
CA GLN A 59 11.30 1.40 -9.93
C GLN A 59 10.22 0.30 -9.94
N PHE A 60 9.06 0.60 -10.51
CA PHE A 60 7.86 -0.22 -10.39
C PHE A 60 8.00 -1.60 -11.05
N ASP A 61 8.73 -1.72 -12.16
CA ASP A 61 8.93 -3.01 -12.83
C ASP A 61 9.73 -3.97 -11.95
N TYR A 62 10.81 -3.50 -11.32
CA TYR A 62 11.57 -4.32 -10.36
C TYR A 62 10.75 -4.67 -9.10
N ALA A 63 9.86 -3.76 -8.67
CA ALA A 63 8.95 -4.05 -7.56
C ALA A 63 8.00 -5.20 -7.92
N ILE A 64 7.40 -5.17 -9.11
CA ILE A 64 6.50 -6.22 -9.62
C ILE A 64 7.23 -7.57 -9.70
N GLU A 65 8.44 -7.61 -10.29
CA GLU A 65 9.25 -8.83 -10.38
C GLU A 65 9.51 -9.44 -8.99
N ASP A 66 9.89 -8.62 -8.02
CA ASP A 66 10.16 -9.05 -6.66
C ASP A 66 8.90 -9.58 -5.97
N PHE A 67 7.76 -8.90 -6.09
CA PHE A 67 6.52 -9.35 -5.45
C PHE A 67 5.96 -10.62 -6.11
N ILE A 68 6.06 -10.78 -7.42
CA ILE A 68 5.72 -12.02 -8.11
C ILE A 68 6.61 -13.16 -7.61
N LYS A 69 7.91 -12.92 -7.47
CA LYS A 69 8.84 -13.91 -6.94
C LYS A 69 8.51 -14.28 -5.50
N ALA A 70 8.21 -13.30 -4.64
CA ALA A 70 7.79 -13.52 -3.27
C ALA A 70 6.49 -14.35 -3.22
N ALA A 71 5.47 -13.99 -3.99
CA ALA A 71 4.20 -14.71 -4.07
C ALA A 71 4.41 -16.19 -4.48
N THR A 72 5.23 -16.43 -5.51
CA THR A 72 5.56 -17.79 -5.95
C THR A 72 6.25 -18.62 -4.85
N LEU A 73 7.19 -18.01 -4.11
CA LEU A 73 7.88 -18.69 -3.02
C LEU A 73 6.97 -18.97 -1.82
N MET A 74 5.86 -18.25 -1.69
CA MET A 74 4.90 -18.38 -0.59
C MET A 74 3.71 -19.28 -0.92
N GLU A 75 3.53 -19.74 -2.15
CA GLU A 75 2.32 -20.43 -2.62
C GLU A 75 1.88 -21.58 -1.71
N ASN A 76 2.82 -22.33 -1.13
CA ASN A 76 2.54 -23.47 -0.25
C ASN A 76 2.96 -23.21 1.21
N LEU A 77 3.26 -21.99 1.58
CA LEU A 77 3.62 -21.64 2.95
C LEU A 77 2.38 -21.16 3.73
N PRO A 78 2.31 -21.42 5.03
CA PRO A 78 1.26 -20.86 5.87
C PRO A 78 1.39 -19.33 5.88
N ASN A 79 0.24 -18.64 5.88
CA ASN A 79 0.22 -17.19 6.00
C ASN A 79 0.62 -16.81 7.43
N GLN A 80 1.68 -16.02 7.57
CA GLN A 80 2.27 -15.65 8.85
C GLN A 80 2.13 -14.16 9.12
N ILE A 81 1.89 -13.81 10.37
CA ILE A 81 1.95 -12.42 10.83
C ILE A 81 3.36 -11.87 10.55
N GLU A 82 3.42 -10.72 9.90
CA GLU A 82 4.67 -9.97 9.71
C GLU A 82 4.93 -9.10 10.94
N PRO A 83 6.10 -9.23 11.61
CA PRO A 83 6.42 -8.38 12.76
C PRO A 83 6.45 -6.90 12.37
N ASP A 84 5.78 -6.05 13.15
CA ASP A 84 5.76 -4.61 12.91
C ASP A 84 7.12 -3.97 13.16
N GLY A 85 7.52 -3.10 12.25
CA GLY A 85 8.74 -2.30 12.40
C GLY A 85 8.51 -1.03 13.20
N LEU A 86 7.29 -0.49 13.11
CA LEU A 86 6.76 0.65 13.87
C LEU A 86 5.40 0.21 14.40
N PRO A 87 5.32 -0.35 15.61
CA PRO A 87 4.08 -0.86 16.18
C PRO A 87 3.02 0.24 16.30
N ASN A 88 1.76 -0.14 16.09
CA ASN A 88 0.61 0.73 16.32
C ASN A 88 0.41 0.98 17.83
N SER A 89 -0.53 1.89 18.17
CA SER A 89 -0.79 2.29 19.56
C SER A 89 -1.23 1.13 20.47
N GLN A 90 -1.76 0.05 19.91
CA GLN A 90 -2.21 -1.13 20.64
C GLN A 90 -1.16 -2.25 20.66
N ASN A 91 -0.03 -2.09 19.94
CA ASN A 91 1.01 -3.10 19.78
C ASN A 91 0.48 -4.46 19.28
N ILE A 92 -0.51 -4.43 18.39
CA ILE A 92 -1.13 -5.60 17.76
C ILE A 92 -0.70 -5.64 16.30
N PRO A 93 0.14 -6.59 15.86
CA PRO A 93 0.49 -6.71 14.45
C PRO A 93 -0.72 -7.18 13.63
N LEU A 94 -1.08 -6.41 12.60
CA LEU A 94 -2.31 -6.60 11.82
C LEU A 94 -2.07 -7.25 10.47
N THR A 95 -0.85 -7.15 9.93
CA THR A 95 -0.57 -7.57 8.57
C THR A 95 0.15 -8.90 8.53
N THR A 96 -0.07 -9.64 7.45
CA THR A 96 0.65 -10.88 7.18
C THR A 96 1.65 -10.69 6.05
N THR A 97 2.66 -11.55 5.98
CA THR A 97 3.66 -11.47 4.92
C THR A 97 3.03 -11.66 3.53
N GLN A 98 2.11 -12.64 3.38
CA GLN A 98 1.39 -12.84 2.11
C GLN A 98 0.46 -11.66 1.79
N GLY A 99 -0.28 -11.16 2.78
CA GLY A 99 -1.12 -9.97 2.63
C GLY A 99 -0.33 -8.76 2.15
N ASN A 100 0.83 -8.52 2.76
CA ASN A 100 1.74 -7.44 2.35
C ASN A 100 2.28 -7.63 0.91
N VAL A 101 2.59 -8.87 0.51
CA VAL A 101 3.04 -9.14 -0.87
C VAL A 101 1.95 -8.78 -1.89
N TRP A 102 0.72 -9.26 -1.70
CA TRP A 102 -0.38 -8.98 -2.61
C TRP A 102 -0.78 -7.51 -2.62
N TYR A 103 -0.83 -6.87 -1.45
CA TYR A 103 -1.16 -5.45 -1.33
C TYR A 103 -0.15 -4.58 -2.10
N HIS A 104 1.15 -4.80 -1.90
CA HIS A 104 2.17 -4.01 -2.56
C HIS A 104 2.34 -4.35 -4.05
N LEU A 105 2.05 -5.60 -4.45
CA LEU A 105 1.96 -5.97 -5.87
C LEU A 105 0.80 -5.21 -6.54
N GLY A 106 -0.35 -5.15 -5.87
CA GLY A 106 -1.49 -4.36 -6.32
C GLY A 106 -1.13 -2.87 -6.49
N LEU A 107 -0.42 -2.30 -5.50
CA LEU A 107 0.08 -0.92 -5.60
C LEU A 107 1.05 -0.73 -6.77
N ALA A 108 2.01 -1.64 -6.97
CA ALA A 108 2.99 -1.52 -8.04
C ALA A 108 2.32 -1.55 -9.42
N TYR A 109 1.33 -2.43 -9.63
CA TYR A 109 0.54 -2.44 -10.86
C TYR A 109 -0.35 -1.20 -11.00
N TYR A 110 -0.96 -0.73 -9.88
CA TYR A 110 -1.74 0.52 -9.87
C TYR A 110 -0.90 1.71 -10.36
N LEU A 111 0.32 1.84 -9.85
CA LEU A 111 1.27 2.88 -10.23
C LEU A 111 1.76 2.77 -11.68
N LYS A 112 1.62 1.61 -12.30
CA LYS A 112 1.81 1.38 -13.74
C LYS A 112 0.53 1.58 -14.55
N GLN A 113 -0.59 1.90 -13.89
CA GLN A 113 -1.94 1.96 -14.48
C GLN A 113 -2.38 0.65 -15.15
N ASP A 114 -1.80 -0.47 -14.74
CA ASP A 114 -2.24 -1.81 -15.13
C ASP A 114 -3.40 -2.24 -14.22
N TRP A 115 -4.57 -1.69 -14.49
CA TRP A 115 -5.76 -1.86 -13.65
C TRP A 115 -6.18 -3.31 -13.47
N SER A 116 -6.05 -4.12 -14.52
CA SER A 116 -6.45 -5.53 -14.48
C SER A 116 -5.58 -6.34 -13.52
N ASN A 117 -4.26 -6.19 -13.62
CA ASN A 117 -3.34 -6.89 -12.72
C ASN A 117 -3.37 -6.32 -11.30
N ALA A 118 -3.55 -5.00 -11.15
CA ALA A 118 -3.76 -4.37 -9.85
C ALA A 118 -5.00 -4.94 -9.13
N LEU A 119 -6.14 -4.99 -9.83
CA LEU A 119 -7.38 -5.54 -9.30
C LEU A 119 -7.23 -7.01 -8.87
N ASN A 120 -6.58 -7.83 -9.69
CA ASN A 120 -6.32 -9.23 -9.36
C ASN A 120 -5.44 -9.37 -8.10
N ALA A 121 -4.37 -8.57 -7.99
CA ALA A 121 -3.50 -8.61 -6.83
C ALA A 121 -4.23 -8.18 -5.54
N PHE A 122 -4.99 -7.08 -5.57
CA PHE A 122 -5.78 -6.66 -4.41
C PHE A 122 -6.87 -7.68 -4.03
N ARG A 123 -7.54 -8.30 -5.01
CA ARG A 123 -8.52 -9.38 -4.75
C ARG A 123 -7.86 -10.60 -4.09
N ASN A 124 -6.65 -10.98 -4.49
CA ASN A 124 -5.91 -12.05 -3.82
C ASN A 124 -5.60 -11.68 -2.36
N GLY A 125 -5.17 -10.43 -2.09
CA GLY A 125 -4.98 -9.94 -0.74
C GLY A 125 -6.26 -9.93 0.09
N TYR A 126 -7.37 -9.46 -0.49
CA TYR A 126 -8.70 -9.45 0.14
C TYR A 126 -9.17 -10.85 0.51
N ASN A 127 -9.01 -11.82 -0.39
CA ASN A 127 -9.44 -13.21 -0.20
C ASN A 127 -8.60 -13.98 0.83
N LEU A 128 -7.41 -13.50 1.21
CA LEU A 128 -6.67 -14.07 2.34
C LEU A 128 -7.40 -13.86 3.66
N GLY A 129 -8.36 -12.94 3.69
CA GLY A 129 -9.07 -12.56 4.89
C GLY A 129 -8.17 -11.79 5.85
N GLY A 130 -8.51 -11.83 7.13
CA GLY A 130 -7.71 -11.20 8.17
C GLY A 130 -8.59 -10.42 9.14
N ASN A 131 -8.41 -9.11 9.17
CA ASN A 131 -9.07 -8.20 10.08
C ASN A 131 -9.70 -7.04 9.31
N ASP A 132 -10.46 -6.20 10.02
CA ASP A 132 -11.16 -5.06 9.46
C ASP A 132 -10.21 -4.07 8.77
N ASP A 133 -8.99 -3.88 9.30
CA ASP A 133 -7.96 -3.04 8.69
C ASP A 133 -7.54 -3.51 7.29
N ASN A 134 -7.40 -4.82 7.09
CA ASN A 134 -7.10 -5.39 5.78
C ASN A 134 -8.26 -5.22 4.81
N LEU A 135 -9.49 -5.43 5.28
CA LEU A 135 -10.69 -5.27 4.46
C LEU A 135 -10.82 -3.83 3.95
N VAL A 136 -10.71 -2.83 4.83
CA VAL A 136 -10.87 -1.43 4.42
C VAL A 136 -9.72 -0.96 3.52
N SER A 137 -8.48 -1.37 3.78
CA SER A 137 -7.33 -0.95 2.97
C SER A 137 -7.37 -1.56 1.57
N THR A 138 -7.68 -2.85 1.44
CA THR A 138 -7.79 -3.50 0.13
C THR A 138 -9.07 -3.09 -0.60
N GLY A 139 -10.21 -2.99 0.11
CA GLY A 139 -11.50 -2.54 -0.43
C GLY A 139 -11.43 -1.13 -1.03
N HIS A 140 -10.73 -0.21 -0.37
CA HIS A 140 -10.47 1.14 -0.87
C HIS A 140 -9.80 1.11 -2.26
N TRP A 141 -8.70 0.36 -2.43
CA TRP A 141 -8.01 0.28 -3.71
C TRP A 141 -8.83 -0.44 -4.78
N ILE A 142 -9.52 -1.52 -4.43
CA ILE A 142 -10.43 -2.23 -5.34
C ILE A 142 -11.51 -1.28 -5.85
N TYR A 143 -12.15 -0.51 -4.95
CA TYR A 143 -13.16 0.47 -5.32
C TYR A 143 -12.61 1.50 -6.31
N MET A 144 -11.47 2.13 -6.00
CA MET A 144 -10.87 3.14 -6.88
C MET A 144 -10.55 2.58 -8.26
N ILE A 145 -9.95 1.37 -8.34
CA ILE A 145 -9.63 0.73 -9.61
C ILE A 145 -10.90 0.49 -10.43
N LEU A 146 -11.93 -0.07 -9.81
CA LEU A 146 -13.21 -0.35 -10.50
C LEU A 146 -13.87 0.94 -11.00
N ARG A 147 -13.83 2.03 -10.24
CA ARG A 147 -14.33 3.35 -10.67
C ARG A 147 -13.51 3.89 -11.86
N LEU A 148 -12.18 3.77 -11.82
CA LEU A 148 -11.31 4.16 -12.94
C LEU A 148 -11.55 3.33 -14.21
N MET A 149 -11.96 2.06 -14.05
CA MET A 149 -12.37 1.19 -15.16
C MET A 149 -13.82 1.43 -15.64
N GLY A 150 -14.59 2.31 -15.01
CA GLY A 150 -15.99 2.56 -15.31
C GLY A 150 -16.97 1.49 -14.80
N ASN A 151 -16.53 0.63 -13.88
CA ASN A 151 -17.32 -0.49 -13.34
C ASN A 151 -18.00 -0.12 -12.01
N GLU A 152 -18.91 0.85 -12.02
CA GLU A 152 -19.54 1.40 -10.80
C GLU A 152 -20.25 0.34 -9.95
N THR A 153 -21.04 -0.53 -10.58
CA THR A 153 -21.79 -1.57 -9.85
C THR A 153 -20.86 -2.52 -9.10
N GLU A 154 -19.75 -2.95 -9.71
CA GLU A 154 -18.78 -3.80 -9.03
C GLU A 154 -18.02 -3.03 -7.94
N ALA A 155 -17.78 -1.74 -8.14
CA ALA A 155 -17.16 -0.89 -7.13
C ALA A 155 -18.02 -0.82 -5.86
N ASP A 156 -19.33 -0.60 -6.00
CA ASP A 156 -20.27 -0.58 -4.88
C ASP A 156 -20.31 -1.92 -4.16
N ILE A 157 -20.35 -3.03 -4.91
CA ILE A 157 -20.33 -4.39 -4.34
C ILE A 157 -19.05 -4.63 -3.52
N ALA A 158 -17.90 -4.12 -3.96
CA ALA A 158 -16.63 -4.31 -3.26
C ALA A 158 -16.61 -3.69 -1.86
N LEU A 159 -17.51 -2.75 -1.56
CA LEU A 159 -17.64 -2.10 -0.26
C LEU A 159 -18.76 -2.69 0.64
N ASN A 160 -19.47 -3.71 0.20
CA ASN A 160 -20.64 -4.22 0.93
C ASN A 160 -20.34 -4.69 2.36
N GLU A 161 -19.15 -5.26 2.60
CA GLU A 161 -18.73 -5.74 3.91
C GLU A 161 -18.19 -4.64 4.81
N ILE A 162 -17.97 -3.43 4.28
CA ILE A 162 -17.42 -2.31 5.05
C ILE A 162 -18.55 -1.50 5.66
N HIS A 163 -18.51 -1.31 6.97
CA HIS A 163 -19.52 -0.59 7.75
C HIS A 163 -18.91 0.21 8.91
N ALA A 164 -19.66 1.17 9.45
CA ALA A 164 -19.16 2.14 10.43
C ALA A 164 -18.69 1.53 11.76
N GLU A 165 -19.22 0.35 12.12
CA GLU A 165 -18.94 -0.32 13.41
C GLU A 165 -17.70 -1.23 13.36
N MET A 166 -16.94 -1.24 12.24
CA MET A 166 -15.70 -2.02 12.11
C MET A 166 -14.65 -1.59 13.14
N ASN A 167 -13.88 -2.57 13.63
CA ASN A 167 -12.82 -2.32 14.61
C ASN A 167 -11.50 -1.95 13.89
N ILE A 168 -11.33 -0.68 13.57
CA ILE A 168 -10.16 -0.18 12.84
C ILE A 168 -9.08 0.30 13.83
N ILE A 169 -7.86 -0.19 13.66
CA ILE A 169 -6.71 0.14 14.50
C ILE A 169 -5.72 1.07 13.78
N GLU A 170 -5.42 0.81 12.50
CA GLU A 170 -4.42 1.57 11.73
C GLU A 170 -5.00 2.30 10.52
N ASN A 171 -5.96 1.70 9.83
CA ASN A 171 -6.43 2.13 8.52
C ASN A 171 -7.68 3.02 8.57
N MET A 172 -7.81 3.87 9.61
CA MET A 172 -8.95 4.78 9.78
C MET A 172 -9.16 5.68 8.56
N SER A 173 -8.08 6.14 7.92
CA SER A 173 -8.16 6.97 6.72
C SER A 173 -8.86 6.24 5.56
N TYR A 174 -8.51 4.99 5.31
CA TYR A 174 -9.16 4.18 4.28
C TYR A 174 -10.59 3.81 4.65
N HIS A 175 -10.87 3.55 5.94
CA HIS A 175 -12.22 3.30 6.42
C HIS A 175 -13.15 4.49 6.13
N GLN A 176 -12.74 5.70 6.51
CA GLN A 176 -13.52 6.91 6.24
C GLN A 176 -13.73 7.15 4.75
N LEU A 177 -12.72 6.92 3.91
CA LEU A 177 -12.88 7.00 2.46
C LEU A 177 -13.91 5.98 1.95
N CYS A 178 -13.89 4.74 2.42
CA CYS A 178 -14.87 3.74 2.05
C CYS A 178 -16.30 4.14 2.47
N LEU A 179 -16.48 4.67 3.66
CA LEU A 179 -17.78 5.18 4.13
C LEU A 179 -18.26 6.40 3.31
N LEU A 180 -17.33 7.29 2.92
CA LEU A 180 -17.63 8.38 1.99
C LEU A 180 -18.09 7.87 0.63
N TYR A 181 -17.41 6.87 0.06
CA TYR A 181 -17.77 6.27 -1.22
C TYR A 181 -19.16 5.63 -1.20
N LYS A 182 -19.56 5.04 -0.08
CA LYS A 182 -20.89 4.52 0.17
C LYS A 182 -21.95 5.60 0.44
N GLY A 183 -21.54 6.86 0.64
CA GLY A 183 -22.43 7.96 1.01
C GLY A 183 -22.93 7.89 2.47
N GLU A 184 -22.27 7.10 3.33
CA GLU A 184 -22.60 6.96 4.75
C GLU A 184 -22.06 8.13 5.59
N ILE A 185 -21.01 8.80 5.13
CA ILE A 185 -20.48 10.04 5.73
C ILE A 185 -20.27 11.09 4.64
N LYS A 186 -20.14 12.35 5.06
CA LYS A 186 -19.78 13.48 4.20
C LYS A 186 -18.31 13.86 4.37
N ILE A 187 -17.77 14.62 3.41
CA ILE A 187 -16.37 15.07 3.44
C ILE A 187 -16.06 15.90 4.69
N ASP A 188 -16.99 16.77 5.13
CA ASP A 188 -16.84 17.60 6.31
C ASP A 188 -16.91 16.82 7.64
N GLU A 189 -17.33 15.57 7.59
CA GLU A 189 -17.36 14.66 8.75
C GLU A 189 -16.06 13.82 8.84
N MET A 190 -15.22 13.85 7.83
CA MET A 190 -13.96 13.09 7.82
C MET A 190 -12.94 13.70 8.78
N MET A 191 -12.34 12.85 9.61
CA MET A 191 -11.19 13.25 10.44
C MET A 191 -9.92 13.25 9.55
N ILE A 192 -9.67 14.38 8.92
CA ILE A 192 -8.45 14.56 8.13
C ILE A 192 -7.31 14.89 9.10
N ALA A 193 -6.25 14.08 9.12
CA ALA A 193 -5.09 14.38 9.94
C ALA A 193 -4.48 15.73 9.51
N ASP A 194 -4.24 16.60 10.48
CA ASP A 194 -3.58 17.88 10.22
C ASP A 194 -2.14 17.67 9.77
N GLY A 195 -1.73 18.47 8.78
CA GLY A 195 -0.34 18.54 8.33
C GLY A 195 0.02 17.56 7.21
N ASP A 196 1.32 17.54 6.89
CA ASP A 196 1.91 16.74 5.84
C ASP A 196 2.37 15.38 6.40
N SER A 197 1.51 14.38 6.29
CA SER A 197 1.77 13.02 6.77
C SER A 197 1.39 11.99 5.71
N PRO A 198 1.89 10.74 5.79
CA PRO A 198 1.44 9.66 4.90
C PRO A 198 -0.07 9.41 4.95
N SER A 199 -0.69 9.54 6.11
CA SER A 199 -2.15 9.42 6.27
C SER A 199 -2.89 10.56 5.58
N SER A 200 -2.42 11.81 5.71
CA SER A 200 -2.99 12.96 5.01
C SER A 200 -2.87 12.83 3.49
N ALA A 201 -1.72 12.34 2.99
CA ALA A 201 -1.52 12.06 1.56
C ALA A 201 -2.47 10.96 1.05
N ALA A 202 -2.72 9.91 1.85
CA ALA A 202 -3.65 8.84 1.49
C ALA A 202 -5.09 9.36 1.38
N VAL A 203 -5.56 10.15 2.36
CA VAL A 203 -6.89 10.75 2.34
C VAL A 203 -7.04 11.72 1.16
N ALA A 204 -6.07 12.62 0.98
CA ALA A 204 -6.11 13.61 -0.11
C ALA A 204 -6.13 12.93 -1.48
N TYR A 205 -5.38 11.84 -1.66
CA TYR A 205 -5.38 11.07 -2.89
C TYR A 205 -6.72 10.34 -3.13
N GLY A 206 -7.29 9.73 -2.10
CA GLY A 206 -8.64 9.14 -2.17
C GLY A 206 -9.71 10.16 -2.54
N LEU A 207 -9.67 11.36 -1.95
CA LEU A 207 -10.57 12.47 -2.28
C LEU A 207 -10.33 12.99 -3.71
N ALA A 208 -9.09 13.08 -4.17
CA ALA A 208 -8.78 13.48 -5.54
C ALA A 208 -9.45 12.52 -6.56
N ASN A 209 -9.35 11.21 -6.31
CA ASN A 209 -10.04 10.22 -7.11
C ASN A 209 -11.55 10.35 -7.02
N TYR A 210 -12.11 10.50 -5.81
CA TYR A 210 -13.54 10.71 -5.60
C TYR A 210 -14.08 11.89 -6.40
N PHE A 211 -13.39 13.03 -6.41
CA PHE A 211 -13.78 14.17 -7.24
C PHE A 211 -13.63 13.89 -8.73
N TYR A 212 -12.58 13.20 -9.13
CA TYR A 212 -12.33 12.86 -10.52
C TYR A 212 -13.47 12.09 -11.16
N TYR A 213 -13.87 10.94 -10.57
CA TYR A 213 -14.95 10.13 -11.14
C TYR A 213 -16.37 10.62 -10.77
N ASN A 214 -16.50 11.74 -10.05
CA ASN A 214 -17.73 12.51 -9.91
C ASN A 214 -17.70 13.82 -10.72
N ASP A 215 -16.93 13.86 -11.80
CA ASP A 215 -16.85 14.96 -12.79
C ASP A 215 -16.33 16.31 -12.23
N ASP A 216 -15.74 16.35 -11.03
CA ASP A 216 -15.11 17.55 -10.49
C ASP A 216 -13.58 17.49 -10.64
N LYS A 217 -13.15 17.54 -11.90
CA LYS A 217 -11.72 17.53 -12.24
C LYS A 217 -10.95 18.69 -11.59
N SER A 218 -11.57 19.85 -11.43
CA SER A 218 -10.92 21.02 -10.83
C SER A 218 -10.51 20.79 -9.38
N ARG A 219 -11.38 20.16 -8.56
CA ARG A 219 -11.01 19.80 -7.17
C ARG A 219 -10.02 18.66 -7.14
N SER A 220 -10.16 17.66 -8.01
CA SER A 220 -9.19 16.57 -8.16
C SER A 220 -7.78 17.11 -8.41
N ASP A 221 -7.59 17.92 -9.43
CA ASP A 221 -6.30 18.50 -9.81
C ASP A 221 -5.66 19.34 -8.70
N LYS A 222 -6.46 20.15 -8.01
CA LYS A 222 -5.98 20.94 -6.87
C LYS A 222 -5.44 20.06 -5.74
N LEU A 223 -6.12 18.96 -5.45
CA LEU A 223 -5.66 18.00 -4.42
C LEU A 223 -4.38 17.31 -4.86
N LEU A 224 -4.29 16.81 -6.10
CA LEU A 224 -3.07 16.18 -6.61
C LEU A 224 -1.87 17.12 -6.52
N HIS A 225 -2.00 18.39 -6.95
CA HIS A 225 -0.95 19.39 -6.82
C HIS A 225 -0.60 19.70 -5.35
N SER A 226 -1.59 19.72 -4.47
CA SER A 226 -1.37 19.91 -3.03
C SER A 226 -0.56 18.77 -2.42
N ILE A 227 -0.84 17.51 -2.82
CA ILE A 227 -0.11 16.33 -2.34
C ILE A 227 1.36 16.41 -2.73
N ILE A 228 1.68 16.69 -4.00
CA ILE A 228 3.08 16.74 -4.48
C ILE A 228 3.85 17.98 -4.00
N ALA A 229 3.17 19.02 -3.52
CA ALA A 229 3.80 20.15 -2.84
C ALA A 229 4.24 19.84 -1.40
N GLY A 230 3.79 18.74 -0.83
CA GLY A 230 4.14 18.26 0.52
C GLY A 230 5.50 17.57 0.58
N SER A 231 5.89 17.11 1.78
CA SER A 231 7.18 16.45 2.04
C SER A 231 7.08 14.93 2.15
N SER A 232 5.88 14.36 2.16
CA SER A 232 5.61 12.91 2.34
C SER A 232 5.88 12.09 1.07
N TRP A 233 6.98 12.37 0.36
CA TRP A 233 7.31 11.85 -0.97
C TRP A 233 7.40 10.33 -1.09
N SER A 234 7.57 9.62 0.00
CA SER A 234 7.61 8.15 0.04
C SER A 234 6.25 7.51 0.33
N ALA A 235 5.23 8.30 0.65
CA ALA A 235 3.88 7.82 0.88
C ALA A 235 3.22 7.38 -0.43
N PHE A 236 2.44 6.30 -0.41
CA PHE A 236 1.80 5.77 -1.62
C PHE A 236 0.85 6.77 -2.28
N GLY A 237 0.09 7.54 -1.49
CA GLY A 237 -0.78 8.59 -2.03
C GLY A 237 -0.01 9.69 -2.75
N PHE A 238 1.20 10.04 -2.27
CA PHE A 238 2.09 10.98 -2.94
C PHE A 238 2.60 10.41 -4.27
N ILE A 239 3.13 9.17 -4.25
CA ILE A 239 3.65 8.50 -5.45
C ILE A 239 2.56 8.33 -6.51
N ALA A 240 1.34 7.99 -6.08
CA ALA A 240 0.21 7.86 -6.99
C ALA A 240 -0.20 9.22 -7.59
N ALA A 241 -0.18 10.31 -6.82
CA ALA A 241 -0.43 11.66 -7.32
C ALA A 241 0.64 12.10 -8.34
N GLU A 242 1.92 11.77 -8.12
CA GLU A 242 2.98 12.01 -9.11
C GLU A 242 2.70 11.30 -10.43
N VAL A 243 2.32 10.01 -10.37
CA VAL A 243 2.02 9.21 -11.58
C VAL A 243 0.82 9.79 -12.33
N ASP A 244 -0.24 10.15 -11.62
CA ASP A 244 -1.45 10.68 -12.22
C ASP A 244 -1.20 12.03 -12.92
N LEU A 245 -0.43 12.92 -12.29
CA LEU A 245 -0.07 14.21 -12.88
C LEU A 245 0.91 14.06 -14.06
N ALA A 246 1.78 13.05 -14.06
CA ALA A 246 2.72 12.81 -15.15
C ALA A 246 2.04 12.25 -16.40
N ASN A 247 0.96 11.50 -16.25
CA ASN A 247 0.29 10.83 -17.37
C ASN A 247 -0.75 11.69 -18.10
N ASN A 248 -1.08 12.90 -17.62
CA ASN A 248 -1.95 13.91 -18.23
C ASN A 248 -3.31 13.44 -18.81
N ASP A 249 -3.69 12.19 -18.70
CA ASP A 249 -4.85 11.56 -19.34
C ASP A 249 -6.01 11.26 -18.35
N ARG A 250 -6.17 12.12 -17.36
CA ARG A 250 -7.35 12.10 -16.49
C ARG A 250 -8.48 12.97 -16.99
#